data_e0bcdb631f56d9a8f2cd158034b595ec
#
_entry.id   e0bcdb631f56d9a8f2cd158034b595ec
#
_cell.length_a   1.000
_cell.length_b   1.000
_cell.length_c   1.000
_cell.angle_alpha   90.00
_cell.angle_beta   90.00
_cell.angle_gamma   90.00
#
_symmetry.space_group_name_H-M   'P 1'
#
loop_
_entity.id
_entity.type
_entity.pdbx_description
1 polymer ?
#
loop_
_entity_poly.entity_id
_entity_poly.type
_entity_poly.pdbx_seq_one_letter_code
_entity_poly.pdbx_strand_id
1 'polypeptide(L)'
;MPIGPRETVTSLFFEKLQPLGVEALVEAVEQVASGRARPRAQDEARASFQGLVDDAVAAVDLRKSAVEIDRLVRGCDPQPGAFLRLEGKPVRLFDAELLPALDLTPGSVVRCDAAGLVVALRGGALRVGRVRADQAKEPAQAFAERAGLGAGGRLESGA
;
A
#
# COMPACT_ATOMS: atom_id res chain seq x y z
N MET A 1 -6.03 -17.89 -5.06
CA MET A 1 -5.99 -17.41 -3.65
C MET A 1 -6.59 -16.01 -3.59
N PRO A 2 -7.61 -15.73 -2.79
CA PRO A 2 -8.18 -14.38 -2.68
C PRO A 2 -7.25 -13.45 -1.88
N ILE A 3 -7.28 -12.16 -2.24
CA ILE A 3 -6.60 -11.09 -1.49
C ILE A 3 -7.61 -10.54 -0.48
N GLY A 4 -7.26 -10.56 0.80
CA GLY A 4 -8.10 -10.06 1.88
C GLY A 4 -8.16 -8.52 1.92
N PRO A 5 -9.16 -7.95 2.59
CA PRO A 5 -9.40 -6.50 2.59
C PRO A 5 -8.30 -5.68 3.29
N ARG A 6 -7.48 -6.31 4.11
CA ARG A 6 -6.39 -5.66 4.86
C ARG A 6 -4.99 -6.14 4.47
N GLU A 7 -4.90 -7.05 3.51
CA GLU A 7 -3.60 -7.55 3.07
C GLU A 7 -2.80 -6.50 2.33
N THR A 8 -1.52 -6.43 2.65
CA THR A 8 -0.50 -5.67 1.94
C THR A 8 0.31 -6.60 1.05
N VAL A 9 1.13 -6.05 0.16
CA VAL A 9 2.10 -6.86 -0.61
C VAL A 9 3.03 -7.63 0.33
N THR A 10 3.44 -7.02 1.45
CA THR A 10 4.27 -7.68 2.47
C THR A 10 3.60 -8.93 3.03
N SER A 11 2.39 -8.79 3.59
CA SER A 11 1.69 -9.93 4.19
C SER A 11 1.35 -10.99 3.15
N LEU A 12 0.90 -10.57 1.97
CA LEU A 12 0.59 -11.50 0.88
C LEU A 12 1.82 -12.32 0.47
N PHE A 13 2.97 -11.67 0.34
CA PHE A 13 4.20 -12.36 -0.06
C PHE A 13 4.71 -13.31 1.03
N PHE A 14 4.96 -12.81 2.24
CA PHE A 14 5.62 -13.61 3.28
C PHE A 14 4.71 -14.64 3.94
N GLU A 15 3.42 -14.34 4.10
CA GLU A 15 2.50 -15.24 4.79
C GLU A 15 1.82 -16.26 3.87
N LYS A 16 1.77 -15.98 2.56
CA LYS A 16 1.04 -16.83 1.60
C LYS A 16 1.87 -17.27 0.40
N LEU A 17 2.44 -16.32 -0.37
CA LEU A 17 3.09 -16.68 -1.64
C LEU A 17 4.42 -17.40 -1.43
N GLN A 18 5.21 -16.99 -0.47
CA GLN A 18 6.51 -17.61 -0.20
C GLN A 18 6.36 -19.06 0.26
N PRO A 19 5.51 -19.40 1.28
CA PRO A 19 5.29 -20.81 1.65
C PRO A 19 4.79 -21.66 0.49
N LEU A 20 3.76 -21.20 -0.23
CA LEU A 20 3.23 -21.92 -1.39
C LEU A 20 4.26 -22.10 -2.50
N GLY A 21 5.12 -21.10 -2.72
CA GLY A 21 6.19 -21.18 -3.71
C GLY A 21 7.24 -22.23 -3.35
N VAL A 22 7.59 -22.33 -2.06
CA VAL A 22 8.53 -23.36 -1.57
C VAL A 22 7.92 -24.76 -1.74
N GLU A 23 6.68 -24.96 -1.34
CA GLU A 23 5.97 -26.24 -1.52
C GLU A 23 5.90 -26.65 -2.99
N ALA A 24 5.49 -25.73 -3.87
CA ALA A 24 5.40 -25.97 -5.31
C ALA A 24 6.76 -26.30 -5.93
N LEU A 25 7.84 -25.65 -5.47
CA LEU A 25 9.20 -25.91 -5.94
C LEU A 25 9.66 -27.31 -5.54
N VAL A 26 9.45 -27.71 -4.28
CA VAL A 26 9.80 -29.06 -3.79
C VAL A 26 9.04 -30.11 -4.60
N GLU A 27 7.73 -29.95 -4.78
CA GLU A 27 6.91 -30.88 -5.57
C GLU A 27 7.42 -30.97 -7.02
N ALA A 28 7.74 -29.84 -7.65
CA ALA A 28 8.26 -29.82 -9.01
C ALA A 28 9.58 -30.58 -9.14
N VAL A 29 10.51 -30.38 -8.20
CA VAL A 29 11.80 -31.11 -8.15
C VAL A 29 11.57 -32.61 -8.01
N GLU A 30 10.68 -33.05 -7.12
CA GLU A 30 10.35 -34.46 -6.93
C GLU A 30 9.73 -35.09 -8.18
N GLN A 31 8.84 -34.36 -8.87
CA GLN A 31 8.23 -34.83 -10.12
C GLN A 31 9.28 -34.99 -11.23
N VAL A 32 10.21 -34.04 -11.36
CA VAL A 32 11.30 -34.12 -12.33
C VAL A 32 12.24 -35.30 -12.00
N ALA A 33 12.68 -35.42 -10.76
CA ALA A 33 13.60 -36.47 -10.33
C ALA A 33 13.02 -37.87 -10.50
N SER A 34 11.70 -38.02 -10.31
CA SER A 34 11.00 -39.31 -10.49
C SER A 34 10.52 -39.57 -11.94
N GLY A 35 10.80 -38.71 -12.90
CA GLY A 35 10.35 -38.82 -14.29
C GLY A 35 8.83 -38.67 -14.47
N ARG A 36 8.12 -38.17 -13.49
CA ARG A 36 6.65 -37.97 -13.53
C ARG A 36 6.24 -36.60 -13.99
N ALA A 37 7.18 -35.66 -14.14
CA ALA A 37 6.88 -34.32 -14.60
C ALA A 37 6.09 -34.30 -15.92
N ARG A 38 5.10 -33.44 -16.00
CA ARG A 38 4.27 -33.23 -17.22
C ARG A 38 4.27 -31.74 -17.54
N PRO A 39 5.34 -31.22 -18.16
CA PRO A 39 5.41 -29.80 -18.50
C PRO A 39 4.28 -29.41 -19.45
N ARG A 40 3.70 -28.26 -19.23
CA ARG A 40 2.65 -27.66 -20.06
C ARG A 40 3.11 -26.32 -20.59
N ALA A 41 3.04 -26.11 -21.88
CA ALA A 41 3.33 -24.81 -22.48
C ALA A 41 2.34 -23.74 -21.97
N GLN A 42 2.85 -22.55 -21.71
CA GLN A 42 2.00 -21.40 -21.40
C GLN A 42 1.33 -20.86 -22.66
N ASP A 43 0.18 -20.24 -22.47
CA ASP A 43 -0.52 -19.54 -23.55
C ASP A 43 0.03 -18.10 -23.62
N GLU A 44 0.95 -17.87 -24.53
CA GLU A 44 1.60 -16.57 -24.73
C GLU A 44 0.61 -15.45 -25.12
N ALA A 45 -0.53 -15.79 -25.72
CA ALA A 45 -1.56 -14.80 -26.03
C ALA A 45 -2.24 -14.21 -24.78
N ARG A 46 -2.10 -14.86 -23.64
CA ARG A 46 -2.61 -14.42 -22.33
C ARG A 46 -1.52 -13.82 -21.43
N ALA A 47 -0.29 -13.72 -21.91
CA ALA A 47 0.79 -13.12 -21.16
C ALA A 47 0.54 -11.63 -20.91
N SER A 48 0.86 -11.16 -19.70
CA SER A 48 0.86 -9.74 -19.34
C SER A 48 2.13 -9.39 -18.59
N PHE A 49 2.57 -8.17 -18.74
CA PHE A 49 3.74 -7.65 -18.05
C PHE A 49 3.35 -6.46 -17.16
N GLN A 50 3.78 -6.49 -15.92
CA GLN A 50 3.68 -5.36 -15.01
C GLN A 50 5.10 -4.92 -14.64
N GLY A 51 5.40 -3.63 -14.87
CA GLY A 51 6.68 -3.04 -14.49
C GLY A 51 6.85 -2.93 -12.97
N LEU A 52 8.04 -2.50 -12.57
CA LEU A 52 8.28 -2.18 -11.15
C LEU A 52 7.39 -1.02 -10.72
N VAL A 53 6.92 -1.08 -9.47
CA VAL A 53 6.20 0.02 -8.85
C VAL A 53 7.23 1.08 -8.46
N ASP A 54 7.20 2.20 -9.17
CA ASP A 54 8.04 3.37 -8.92
C ASP A 54 7.26 4.50 -8.24
N ASP A 55 7.89 5.66 -8.07
CA ASP A 55 7.26 6.82 -7.46
C ASP A 55 6.12 7.41 -8.32
N ALA A 56 6.14 7.22 -9.63
CA ALA A 56 5.04 7.67 -10.50
C ALA A 56 3.76 6.86 -10.23
N VAL A 57 3.91 5.54 -10.03
CA VAL A 57 2.80 4.65 -9.66
C VAL A 57 2.36 4.88 -8.21
N ALA A 58 3.32 5.12 -7.29
CA ALA A 58 3.06 5.27 -5.86
C ALA A 58 2.50 6.65 -5.47
N ALA A 59 2.48 7.62 -6.38
CA ALA A 59 1.93 8.94 -6.13
C ALA A 59 0.40 8.88 -5.95
N VAL A 60 -0.08 9.32 -4.78
CA VAL A 60 -1.51 9.33 -4.48
C VAL A 60 -2.19 10.49 -5.21
N ASP A 61 -3.19 10.20 -6.03
CA ASP A 61 -4.07 11.18 -6.65
C ASP A 61 -5.34 11.37 -5.79
N LEU A 62 -5.48 12.52 -5.14
CA LEU A 62 -6.62 12.85 -4.28
C LEU A 62 -7.96 12.95 -5.03
N ARG A 63 -7.97 12.93 -6.37
CA ARG A 63 -9.20 12.85 -7.19
C ARG A 63 -9.79 11.45 -7.19
N LYS A 64 -9.00 10.42 -6.87
CA LYS A 64 -9.44 9.02 -6.77
C LYS A 64 -10.26 8.77 -5.50
N SER A 65 -11.01 7.69 -5.50
CA SER A 65 -11.79 7.28 -4.34
C SER A 65 -10.90 6.78 -3.20
N ALA A 66 -11.42 6.87 -1.97
CA ALA A 66 -10.74 6.34 -0.77
C ALA A 66 -10.38 4.86 -0.91
N VAL A 67 -11.23 4.06 -1.57
CA VAL A 67 -10.98 2.63 -1.83
C VAL A 67 -9.80 2.41 -2.78
N GLU A 68 -9.68 3.21 -3.84
CA GLU A 68 -8.54 3.13 -4.77
C GLU A 68 -7.24 3.53 -4.08
N ILE A 69 -7.29 4.59 -3.26
CA ILE A 69 -6.13 5.06 -2.50
C ILE A 69 -5.70 4.03 -1.44
N ASP A 70 -6.65 3.43 -0.71
CA ASP A 70 -6.36 2.34 0.24
C ASP A 70 -5.66 1.17 -0.44
N ARG A 71 -6.17 0.74 -1.61
CA ARG A 71 -5.55 -0.33 -2.40
C ARG A 71 -4.15 0.02 -2.85
N LEU A 72 -3.92 1.27 -3.28
CA LEU A 72 -2.60 1.75 -3.67
C LEU A 72 -1.63 1.72 -2.48
N VAL A 73 -2.04 2.21 -1.30
CA VAL A 73 -1.19 2.20 -0.10
C VAL A 73 -0.81 0.78 0.28
N ARG A 74 -1.76 -0.15 0.31
CA ARG A 74 -1.49 -1.57 0.60
C ARG A 74 -0.64 -2.25 -0.48
N GLY A 75 -0.84 -1.89 -1.75
CA GLY A 75 -0.08 -2.40 -2.88
C GLY A 75 1.36 -1.89 -2.95
N CYS A 76 1.65 -0.74 -2.35
CA CYS A 76 2.99 -0.15 -2.30
C CYS A 76 3.74 -0.44 -0.98
N ASP A 77 3.16 -1.18 -0.04
CA ASP A 77 3.82 -1.52 1.23
C ASP A 77 4.61 -2.84 1.08
N PRO A 78 5.90 -2.90 1.36
CA PRO A 78 6.73 -1.93 2.09
C PRO A 78 7.47 -0.95 1.18
N GLN A 79 7.53 -1.20 -0.10
CA GLN A 79 8.29 -0.42 -1.08
C GLN A 79 7.48 -0.19 -2.36
N PRO A 80 7.53 1.02 -2.93
CA PRO A 80 8.24 2.22 -2.43
C PRO A 80 7.49 2.93 -1.29
N GLY A 81 6.22 2.58 -1.02
CA GLY A 81 5.28 3.27 -0.15
C GLY A 81 4.53 4.37 -0.92
N ALA A 82 3.20 4.24 -1.02
CA ALA A 82 2.37 5.30 -1.61
C ALA A 82 2.50 6.60 -0.81
N PHE A 83 2.45 7.74 -1.47
CA PHE A 83 2.73 9.01 -0.80
C PHE A 83 1.77 10.13 -1.18
N LEU A 84 1.53 10.99 -0.20
CA LEU A 84 1.02 12.36 -0.34
C LEU A 84 2.18 13.34 -0.14
N ARG A 85 1.93 14.63 -0.30
CA ARG A 85 2.94 15.66 -0.04
C ARG A 85 2.52 16.55 1.11
N LEU A 86 3.50 17.00 1.88
CA LEU A 86 3.37 18.08 2.85
C LEU A 86 4.39 19.15 2.46
N GLU A 87 3.91 20.34 2.10
CA GLU A 87 4.76 21.43 1.65
C GLU A 87 5.70 21.00 0.49
N GLY A 88 5.15 20.26 -0.47
CA GLY A 88 5.87 19.74 -1.63
C GLY A 88 6.77 18.52 -1.36
N LYS A 89 7.01 18.13 -0.10
CA LYS A 89 7.84 16.97 0.26
C LYS A 89 7.03 15.69 0.36
N PRO A 90 7.51 14.55 -0.15
CA PRO A 90 6.77 13.29 -0.09
C PRO A 90 6.69 12.75 1.35
N VAL A 91 5.49 12.36 1.75
CA VAL A 91 5.19 11.65 3.01
C VAL A 91 4.58 10.31 2.63
N ARG A 92 5.34 9.23 2.79
CA ARG A 92 4.89 7.87 2.44
C ARG A 92 4.05 7.28 3.55
N LEU A 93 3.00 6.57 3.17
CA LEU A 93 1.92 6.12 4.03
C LEU A 93 2.00 4.61 4.23
N PHE A 94 1.83 4.15 5.48
CA PHE A 94 1.85 2.74 5.85
C PHE A 94 0.79 2.44 6.93
N ASP A 95 0.47 1.16 7.10
CA ASP A 95 -0.53 0.67 8.04
C ASP A 95 -1.88 1.37 7.86
N ALA A 96 -2.34 1.40 6.62
CA ALA A 96 -3.56 2.08 6.24
C ALA A 96 -4.81 1.30 6.65
N GLU A 97 -5.84 2.05 7.03
CA GLU A 97 -7.18 1.52 7.25
C GLU A 97 -8.22 2.47 6.66
N LEU A 98 -9.08 1.91 5.82
CA LEU A 98 -10.19 2.64 5.22
C LEU A 98 -11.27 2.91 6.27
N LEU A 99 -11.69 4.17 6.38
CA LEU A 99 -12.73 4.64 7.27
C LEU A 99 -13.94 5.17 6.48
N PRO A 100 -15.13 5.28 7.11
CA PRO A 100 -16.31 5.87 6.50
C PRO A 100 -16.06 7.28 5.94
N ALA A 101 -16.95 7.71 5.05
CA ALA A 101 -16.89 9.04 4.45
C ALA A 101 -17.10 10.14 5.49
N LEU A 102 -16.39 11.25 5.28
CA LEU A 102 -16.49 12.49 6.03
C LEU A 102 -16.76 13.63 5.04
N ASP A 103 -17.58 14.58 5.45
CA ASP A 103 -17.88 15.77 4.62
C ASP A 103 -16.74 16.80 4.75
N LEU A 104 -15.58 16.46 4.21
CA LEU A 104 -14.38 17.28 4.23
C LEU A 104 -13.67 17.21 2.87
N THR A 105 -12.94 18.26 2.55
CA THR A 105 -12.14 18.31 1.32
C THR A 105 -11.06 17.21 1.33
N PRO A 106 -10.91 16.42 0.25
CA PRO A 106 -9.84 15.44 0.15
C PRO A 106 -8.44 16.03 0.42
N GLY A 107 -7.66 15.33 1.24
CA GLY A 107 -6.36 15.78 1.73
C GLY A 107 -6.40 16.50 3.08
N SER A 108 -7.59 16.88 3.58
CA SER A 108 -7.71 17.51 4.90
C SER A 108 -7.39 16.52 6.02
N VAL A 109 -6.58 16.94 6.98
CA VAL A 109 -6.31 16.19 8.20
C VAL A 109 -7.51 16.35 9.14
N VAL A 110 -8.13 15.22 9.46
CA VAL A 110 -9.30 15.15 10.35
C VAL A 110 -8.87 15.19 11.81
N ARG A 111 -7.88 14.35 12.12
CA ARG A 111 -7.26 14.24 13.45
C ARG A 111 -5.92 13.54 13.34
N CYS A 112 -5.11 13.72 14.36
CA CYS A 112 -3.92 12.92 14.59
C CYS A 112 -3.84 12.59 16.08
N ASP A 113 -3.78 11.30 16.41
CA ASP A 113 -3.73 10.79 17.78
C ASP A 113 -2.91 9.49 17.83
N ALA A 114 -2.89 8.83 18.99
CA ALA A 114 -2.16 7.57 19.17
C ALA A 114 -2.61 6.45 18.22
N ALA A 115 -3.83 6.52 17.65
CA ALA A 115 -4.31 5.58 16.66
C ALA A 115 -3.81 5.88 15.22
N GLY A 116 -3.22 7.05 15.02
CA GLY A 116 -2.64 7.48 13.75
C GLY A 116 -3.20 8.79 13.21
N LEU A 117 -2.78 9.11 11.99
CA LEU A 117 -3.21 10.26 11.22
C LEU A 117 -4.42 9.89 10.36
N VAL A 118 -5.51 10.64 10.47
CA VAL A 118 -6.71 10.43 9.64
C VAL A 118 -6.82 11.55 8.60
N VAL A 119 -6.86 11.15 7.33
CA VAL A 119 -6.93 12.05 6.18
C VAL A 119 -8.25 11.83 5.47
N ALA A 120 -9.00 12.90 5.22
CA ALA A 120 -10.24 12.86 4.43
C ALA A 120 -9.92 12.58 2.96
N LEU A 121 -10.71 11.70 2.36
CA LEU A 121 -10.60 11.32 0.95
C LEU A 121 -11.99 11.33 0.30
N ARG A 122 -12.03 11.24 -1.01
CA ARG A 122 -13.29 11.18 -1.74
C ARG A 122 -14.03 9.86 -1.45
N GLY A 123 -15.18 9.95 -0.81
CA GLY A 123 -16.03 8.81 -0.47
C GLY A 123 -15.54 7.97 0.72
N GLY A 124 -14.62 8.52 1.54
CA GLY A 124 -14.10 7.87 2.74
C GLY A 124 -13.06 8.71 3.45
N ALA A 125 -12.38 8.09 4.40
CA ALA A 125 -11.15 8.62 4.98
C ALA A 125 -10.13 7.48 5.13
N LEU A 126 -8.86 7.82 5.25
CA LEU A 126 -7.79 6.87 5.47
C LEU A 126 -7.13 7.16 6.82
N ARG A 127 -7.10 6.17 7.70
CA ARG A 127 -6.23 6.18 8.87
C ARG A 127 -4.87 5.62 8.48
N VAL A 128 -3.82 6.29 8.83
CA VAL A 128 -2.42 5.94 8.58
C VAL A 128 -1.72 5.78 9.91
N GLY A 129 -1.22 4.58 10.19
CA GLY A 129 -0.55 4.28 11.46
C GLY A 129 0.89 4.77 11.49
N ARG A 130 1.62 4.58 10.39
CA ARG A 130 3.02 5.00 10.24
C ARG A 130 3.24 5.76 8.95
N VAL A 131 4.23 6.66 8.97
CA VAL A 131 4.69 7.39 7.80
C VAL A 131 6.21 7.29 7.65
N ARG A 132 6.69 7.64 6.45
CA ARG A 132 8.11 7.84 6.17
C ARG A 132 8.26 9.10 5.35
N ALA A 133 8.75 10.16 5.98
CA ALA A 133 9.10 11.42 5.33
C ALA A 133 10.59 11.47 4.94
N ASP A 134 11.43 10.84 5.77
CA ASP A 134 12.87 10.74 5.59
C ASP A 134 13.30 9.29 5.35
N GLN A 135 14.27 8.79 6.11
CA GLN A 135 14.84 7.45 5.90
C GLN A 135 14.07 6.32 6.59
N ALA A 136 13.51 6.57 7.76
CA ALA A 136 12.87 5.55 8.60
C ALA A 136 11.35 5.70 8.67
N LYS A 137 10.64 4.58 8.85
CA LYS A 137 9.22 4.60 9.21
C LYS A 137 9.07 5.02 10.67
N GLU A 138 8.18 5.94 10.94
CA GLU A 138 7.86 6.44 12.28
C GLU A 138 6.34 6.44 12.53
N PRO A 139 5.86 6.47 13.79
CA PRO A 139 4.45 6.67 14.09
C PRO A 139 3.94 7.97 13.46
N ALA A 140 2.77 7.90 12.82
CA ALA A 140 2.19 9.06 12.13
C ALA A 140 1.92 10.22 13.10
N GLN A 141 1.61 9.93 14.38
CA GLN A 141 1.45 10.94 15.42
C GLN A 141 2.76 11.73 15.65
N ALA A 142 3.89 11.02 15.86
CA ALA A 142 5.18 11.67 16.11
C ALA A 142 5.62 12.55 14.95
N PHE A 143 5.40 12.08 13.72
CA PHE A 143 5.63 12.89 12.53
C PHE A 143 4.76 14.15 12.52
N ALA A 144 3.45 14.01 12.76
CA ALA A 144 2.50 15.11 12.70
C ALA A 144 2.80 16.17 13.76
N GLU A 145 3.13 15.76 15.00
CA GLU A 145 3.55 16.67 16.06
C GLU A 145 4.78 17.48 15.68
N ARG A 146 5.82 16.81 15.14
CA ARG A 146 7.06 17.46 14.69
C ARG A 146 6.84 18.39 13.49
N ALA A 147 5.94 18.03 12.59
CA ALA A 147 5.63 18.81 11.38
C ALA A 147 4.57 19.89 11.61
N GLY A 148 4.01 20.01 12.82
CA GLY A 148 2.91 20.94 13.11
C GLY A 148 1.61 20.60 12.34
N LEU A 149 1.44 19.35 11.94
CA LEU A 149 0.31 18.87 11.13
C LEU A 149 -0.81 18.37 12.05
N GLY A 150 -1.73 19.25 12.42
CA GLY A 150 -2.91 18.96 13.24
C GLY A 150 -4.21 18.93 12.45
N ALA A 151 -5.32 18.82 13.18
CA ALA A 151 -6.66 18.90 12.60
C ALA A 151 -6.84 20.23 11.83
N GLY A 152 -7.41 20.15 10.63
CA GLY A 152 -7.52 21.27 9.69
C GLY A 152 -6.28 21.50 8.82
N GLY A 153 -5.15 20.87 9.13
CA GLY A 153 -4.00 20.83 8.23
C GLY A 153 -4.32 20.10 6.93
N ARG A 154 -3.42 20.18 5.94
CA ARG A 154 -3.69 19.60 4.61
C ARG A 154 -2.45 18.91 4.06
N LEU A 155 -2.70 17.74 3.48
CA LEU A 155 -1.78 17.03 2.60
C LEU A 155 -2.19 17.25 1.14
N GLU A 156 -1.21 17.34 0.29
CA GLU A 156 -1.36 17.57 -1.14
C GLU A 156 -1.28 16.24 -1.90
N SER A 157 -1.82 16.23 -3.12
CA SER A 157 -1.68 15.09 -4.03
C SER A 157 -0.20 14.76 -4.25
N GLY A 158 0.12 13.46 -4.30
CA GLY A 158 1.45 12.99 -4.71
C GLY A 158 1.67 13.10 -6.21
N ALA A 159 0.56 12.99 -6.97
CA ALA A 159 0.51 13.05 -8.42
C ALA A 159 0.38 14.48 -8.94
#